data_994544e062a6ba94db16678909459495
#
_entry.id   994544e062a6ba94db16678909459495
#
_cell.length_a   1.000
_cell.length_b   1.000
_cell.length_c   1.000
_cell.angle_alpha   90.00
_cell.angle_beta   90.00
_cell.angle_gamma   90.00
#
_symmetry.space_group_name_H-M   'P 1'
#
loop_
_entity.id
_entity.type
_entity.pdbx_description
1 polymer ?
#
loop_
_entity_poly.entity_id
_entity_poly.type
_entity_poly.pdbx_seq_one_letter_code
_entity_poly.pdbx_strand_id
1 'polypeptide(L)'
;MMKLTYSVKLAGVFVLLACTTSSVNADTGKQNQNKNLVVSPKRCVALRQGQICYQDVTFQWQQPLAGNYCLVELPTNKVLKCWKQTRTGVFEFDFQYDQSTGFALRKEGQEQNLAETSISVSW
;
A
#
# COMPACT_ATOMS: atom_id res chain seq x y z
N MET A 1 28.01 -29.84 -65.31
CA MET A 1 27.81 -29.60 -64.82
C MET A 1 27.57 -28.74 -64.07
N MET A 2 27.32 -28.47 -63.65
CA MET A 2 27.06 -27.87 -63.02
C MET A 2 26.99 -27.22 -62.12
N LYS A 3 26.80 -26.84 -61.60
CA LYS A 3 26.67 -26.36 -60.85
C LYS A 3 26.42 -25.62 -60.06
N LEU A 4 26.23 -25.34 -59.57
CA LEU A 4 25.88 -24.78 -58.93
C LEU A 4 25.89 -24.00 -58.14
N THR A 5 25.80 -23.62 -57.82
CA THR A 5 25.77 -23.04 -57.15
C THR A 5 25.45 -22.27 -56.37
N TYR A 6 25.23 -22.06 -56.00
CA TYR A 6 24.79 -21.40 -55.33
C TYR A 6 24.75 -20.76 -54.50
N SER A 7 24.65 -20.48 -54.16
CA SER A 7 24.51 -20.04 -53.43
C SER A 7 24.22 -19.40 -52.62
N VAL A 8 24.18 -19.14 -52.41
CA VAL A 8 23.83 -18.71 -51.59
C VAL A 8 23.79 -17.90 -50.91
N LYS A 9 23.61 -17.67 -50.54
CA LYS A 9 23.47 -17.01 -49.81
C LYS A 9 23.12 -16.44 -49.07
N LEU A 10 23.02 -16.26 -48.72
CA LEU A 10 22.58 -15.85 -48.00
C LEU A 10 22.50 -15.11 -47.29
N ALA A 11 22.35 -14.89 -47.01
CA ALA A 11 22.24 -14.43 -46.35
C ALA A 11 22.01 -13.87 -45.54
N GLY A 12 21.81 -13.62 -45.11
CA GLY A 12 21.61 -13.32 -44.13
C GLY A 12 21.31 -12.43 -43.56
N VAL A 13 21.06 -12.12 -43.06
CA VAL A 13 20.69 -11.50 -42.43
C VAL A 13 20.33 -11.11 -41.57
N PHE A 14 20.18 -10.93 -40.95
CA PHE A 14 19.78 -10.65 -40.05
C PHE A 14 19.52 -9.88 -39.30
N VAL A 15 19.26 -9.62 -38.79
CA VAL A 15 18.84 -9.10 -38.17
C VAL A 15 18.76 -8.67 -37.19
N LEU A 16 18.62 -8.45 -36.59
CA LEU A 16 18.51 -8.17 -35.60
C LEU A 16 17.84 -7.60 -34.85
N LEU A 17 17.48 -7.44 -34.23
CA LEU A 17 16.87 -7.10 -33.51
C LEU A 17 16.85 -6.38 -32.63
N ALA A 18 16.61 -6.05 -32.06
CA ALA A 18 16.56 -5.30 -31.33
C ALA A 18 15.89 -5.29 -30.39
N CYS A 19 15.84 -5.43 -29.69
CA CYS A 19 15.21 -5.58 -28.69
C CYS A 19 15.05 -4.61 -27.93
N THR A 20 14.59 -4.12 -27.55
CA THR A 20 14.36 -3.19 -26.91
C THR A 20 13.93 -3.30 -25.81
N THR A 21 13.91 -3.26 -25.08
CA THR A 21 13.63 -3.40 -23.93
C THR A 21 13.04 -2.48 -23.29
N SER A 22 12.32 -2.37 -22.84
CA SER A 22 11.64 -1.61 -22.25
C SER A 22 11.76 -1.47 -21.02
N SER A 23 11.84 -0.80 -20.42
CA SER A 23 11.97 -0.70 -19.23
C SER A 23 10.94 -0.38 -18.56
N VAL A 24 10.60 -0.62 -17.75
CA VAL A 24 9.59 -0.44 -17.10
C VAL A 24 9.83 0.14 -15.98
N ASN A 25 9.31 0.82 -15.28
CA ASN A 25 9.41 1.36 -14.22
C ASN A 25 8.85 0.88 -13.25
N ALA A 26 9.15 0.53 -12.46
CA ALA A 26 8.60 -0.04 -11.53
C ALA A 26 8.39 0.60 -10.38
N ASP A 27 8.58 1.68 -10.11
CA ASP A 27 8.41 2.18 -8.89
C ASP A 27 7.16 2.61 -8.56
N THR A 28 6.25 2.36 -9.17
CA THR A 28 5.04 2.84 -8.80
C THR A 28 4.43 2.17 -7.73
N GLY A 29 4.79 1.12 -7.28
CA GLY A 29 4.02 0.44 -6.32
C GLY A 29 4.10 0.91 -4.99
N LYS A 30 5.13 1.56 -4.55
CA LYS A 30 5.18 1.91 -3.27
C LYS A 30 4.37 2.95 -2.82
N GLN A 31 3.98 3.82 -3.50
CA GLN A 31 3.23 4.82 -2.95
C GLN A 31 1.87 4.58 -2.75
N ASN A 32 1.31 3.60 -3.22
CA ASN A 32 -0.11 3.41 -3.09
C ASN A 32 -0.54 2.90 -1.77
N GLN A 33 0.35 2.44 -0.95
CA GLN A 33 -0.08 1.96 0.31
C GLN A 33 -0.67 3.04 1.15
N ASN A 34 -0.15 4.23 1.07
CA ASN A 34 -0.70 5.27 1.90
C ASN A 34 -2.02 5.79 1.42
N LYS A 35 -2.36 5.58 0.17
CA LYS A 35 -3.63 6.03 -0.29
C LYS A 35 -4.72 5.07 0.00
N ASN A 36 -4.39 3.83 0.29
CA ASN A 36 -5.40 2.83 0.55
C ASN A 36 -5.87 2.84 2.00
N LEU A 37 -5.22 3.58 2.84
CA LEU A 37 -5.67 3.77 4.21
C LEU A 37 -5.27 5.18 4.62
N VAL A 38 -6.25 6.01 4.89
CA VAL A 38 -5.96 7.38 5.29
C VAL A 38 -6.70 7.70 6.56
N VAL A 39 -6.16 8.59 7.35
CA VAL A 39 -6.79 9.02 8.58
C VAL A 39 -6.78 10.54 8.60
N SER A 40 -7.82 11.14 9.14
CA SER A 40 -7.93 12.57 9.19
C SER A 40 -8.56 12.97 10.50
N PRO A 41 -7.96 13.88 11.25
CA PRO A 41 -6.65 14.48 11.00
C PRO A 41 -5.53 13.52 11.35
N LYS A 42 -4.33 13.78 10.82
CA LYS A 42 -3.19 12.90 11.07
C LYS A 42 -2.34 13.40 12.21
N ARG A 43 -2.75 14.41 12.88
CA ARG A 43 -1.95 15.00 13.93
C ARG A 43 -2.81 15.29 15.13
N CYS A 44 -2.31 15.03 16.30
CA CYS A 44 -2.97 15.35 17.54
C CYS A 44 -2.01 16.17 18.37
N VAL A 45 -2.46 17.28 18.93
CA VAL A 45 -1.60 18.16 19.72
C VAL A 45 -2.02 18.06 21.17
N ALA A 46 -1.13 17.60 22.02
CA ALA A 46 -1.39 17.52 23.45
C ALA A 46 -0.98 18.83 24.11
N LEU A 47 -1.51 19.09 25.29
CA LEU A 47 -1.16 20.31 25.97
C LEU A 47 0.25 20.27 26.51
N ARG A 48 0.74 19.12 26.85
CA ARG A 48 2.09 19.00 27.31
C ARG A 48 2.65 17.68 26.93
N GLN A 49 3.95 17.56 26.91
CA GLN A 49 4.62 16.33 26.60
C GLN A 49 4.20 15.25 27.57
N GLY A 50 3.91 14.08 27.08
CA GLY A 50 3.55 12.96 27.92
C GLY A 50 2.10 12.87 28.31
N GLN A 51 1.30 13.86 27.97
CA GLN A 51 -0.10 13.82 28.26
C GLN A 51 -0.85 13.08 27.17
N ILE A 52 -1.96 12.48 27.54
CA ILE A 52 -2.81 11.83 26.55
C ILE A 52 -3.41 12.89 25.67
N CYS A 53 -3.31 12.64 24.36
CA CYS A 53 -3.88 13.53 23.38
C CYS A 53 -5.23 12.98 22.97
N TYR A 54 -6.25 13.79 22.95
CA TYR A 54 -7.60 13.39 22.61
C TYR A 54 -7.98 13.99 21.28
N GLN A 55 -8.39 13.18 20.35
CA GLN A 55 -8.75 13.68 19.03
C GLN A 55 -9.70 12.72 18.34
N ASP A 56 -10.80 13.23 17.84
CA ASP A 56 -11.68 12.40 17.02
C ASP A 56 -11.08 12.31 15.64
N VAL A 57 -10.90 11.14 15.13
CA VAL A 57 -10.31 10.94 13.81
C VAL A 57 -11.20 10.02 13.00
N THR A 58 -11.08 10.11 11.69
CA THR A 58 -11.82 9.25 10.78
C THR A 58 -10.84 8.51 9.90
N PHE A 59 -10.95 7.19 9.89
CA PHE A 59 -10.19 6.35 9.00
C PHE A 59 -11.03 6.03 7.77
N GLN A 60 -10.41 6.04 6.61
CA GLN A 60 -11.07 5.61 5.38
C GLN A 60 -10.13 4.70 4.63
N TRP A 61 -10.62 3.65 4.06
CA TRP A 61 -9.78 2.74 3.32
C TRP A 61 -10.47 2.19 2.10
N GLN A 62 -9.69 1.70 1.15
CA GLN A 62 -10.22 1.03 -0.02
C GLN A 62 -9.22 -0.03 -0.47
N GLN A 63 -9.73 -1.06 -1.09
CA GLN A 63 -8.94 -2.14 -1.64
C GLN A 63 -9.50 -2.52 -2.99
N PRO A 64 -8.70 -3.10 -3.86
CA PRO A 64 -9.16 -3.43 -5.20
C PRO A 64 -10.18 -4.56 -5.23
N LEU A 65 -10.17 -5.44 -4.24
CA LEU A 65 -11.07 -6.56 -4.25
C LEU A 65 -11.90 -6.58 -2.98
N ALA A 66 -13.14 -7.00 -3.09
CA ALA A 66 -13.97 -7.14 -1.92
C ALA A 66 -13.44 -8.27 -1.05
N GLY A 67 -13.57 -8.14 0.23
CA GLY A 67 -13.10 -9.15 1.15
C GLY A 67 -13.41 -8.75 2.57
N ASN A 68 -12.86 -9.50 3.50
CA ASN A 68 -13.01 -9.23 4.91
C ASN A 68 -11.73 -8.58 5.39
N TYR A 69 -11.82 -7.37 5.88
CA TYR A 69 -10.65 -6.60 6.26
C TYR A 69 -10.79 -6.06 7.67
N CYS A 70 -9.68 -5.89 8.35
CA CYS A 70 -9.68 -5.35 9.70
C CYS A 70 -8.66 -4.23 9.84
N LEU A 71 -8.99 -3.25 10.64
CA LEU A 71 -8.08 -2.17 10.99
C LEU A 71 -7.49 -2.50 12.34
N VAL A 72 -6.18 -2.47 12.44
CA VAL A 72 -5.49 -2.81 13.68
C VAL A 72 -4.57 -1.68 14.12
N GLU A 73 -4.34 -1.62 15.40
CA GLU A 73 -3.43 -0.67 15.99
C GLU A 73 -2.06 -1.32 16.08
N LEU A 74 -1.02 -0.62 15.71
CA LEU A 74 0.35 -1.11 15.81
C LEU A 74 1.01 -0.46 17.01
N PRO A 75 1.91 -1.10 17.66
CA PRO A 75 2.44 -2.42 17.42
C PRO A 75 1.69 -3.51 18.15
N THR A 76 0.64 -3.19 18.88
CA THR A 76 0.00 -4.19 19.68
C THR A 76 -0.83 -5.16 18.87
N ASN A 77 -1.15 -4.80 17.64
CA ASN A 77 -1.99 -5.60 16.76
C ASN A 77 -3.42 -5.71 17.29
N LYS A 78 -3.85 -4.73 18.07
CA LYS A 78 -5.20 -4.75 18.57
C LYS A 78 -6.16 -4.44 17.45
N VAL A 79 -7.19 -5.25 17.29
CA VAL A 79 -8.17 -5.05 16.23
C VAL A 79 -9.15 -3.98 16.67
N LEU A 80 -9.31 -2.95 15.86
CA LEU A 80 -10.23 -1.87 16.17
C LEU A 80 -11.58 -2.06 15.49
N LYS A 81 -11.57 -2.52 14.26
CA LYS A 81 -12.81 -2.69 13.52
C LYS A 81 -12.58 -3.65 12.37
N CYS A 82 -13.56 -4.48 12.06
CA CYS A 82 -13.51 -5.37 10.91
C CYS A 82 -14.74 -5.14 10.05
N TRP A 83 -14.57 -5.35 8.76
CA TRP A 83 -15.64 -5.22 7.77
C TRP A 83 -15.70 -6.50 6.96
N LYS A 84 -16.91 -6.87 6.52
CA LYS A 84 -17.07 -8.10 5.77
C LYS A 84 -17.51 -7.84 4.36
N GLN A 85 -16.91 -8.57 3.44
CA GLN A 85 -17.37 -8.55 2.06
C GLN A 85 -17.48 -7.17 1.46
N THR A 86 -16.49 -6.35 1.61
CA THR A 86 -16.53 -5.01 1.09
C THR A 86 -15.15 -4.59 0.62
N ARG A 87 -15.09 -3.56 -0.18
CA ARG A 87 -13.83 -3.02 -0.64
C ARG A 87 -13.52 -1.70 -0.01
N THR A 88 -14.41 -1.13 0.75
CA THR A 88 -14.18 0.18 1.35
C THR A 88 -14.72 0.19 2.76
N GLY A 89 -14.22 1.08 3.56
CA GLY A 89 -14.72 1.24 4.91
C GLY A 89 -14.41 2.61 5.47
N VAL A 90 -15.20 3.00 6.46
CA VAL A 90 -15.01 4.25 7.17
C VAL A 90 -15.18 3.94 8.64
N PHE A 91 -14.34 4.49 9.47
CA PHE A 91 -14.40 4.23 10.90
C PHE A 91 -14.04 5.48 11.68
N GLU A 92 -14.92 5.90 12.56
CA GLU A 92 -14.65 7.05 13.39
C GLU A 92 -14.09 6.54 14.70
N PHE A 93 -13.02 7.12 15.15
CA PHE A 93 -12.27 6.59 16.28
C PHE A 93 -11.88 7.71 17.22
N ASP A 94 -12.00 7.45 18.50
CA ASP A 94 -11.62 8.41 19.49
C ASP A 94 -10.18 8.12 19.87
N PHE A 95 -9.26 8.87 19.32
CA PHE A 95 -7.82 8.65 19.52
C PHE A 95 -7.45 9.19 20.91
N GLN A 96 -6.92 8.33 21.75
CA GLN A 96 -6.53 8.73 23.11
C GLN A 96 -5.20 8.08 23.43
N TYR A 97 -4.12 8.69 22.95
CA TYR A 97 -2.79 8.12 23.13
C TYR A 97 -1.82 9.21 23.52
N ASP A 98 -0.76 8.83 24.19
CA ASP A 98 0.25 9.80 24.59
C ASP A 98 1.44 9.80 23.65
N GLN A 99 1.40 9.04 22.60
CA GLN A 99 2.49 9.03 21.62
C GLN A 99 1.99 8.70 20.25
N SER A 100 2.78 9.02 19.26
CA SER A 100 2.42 8.75 17.89
C SER A 100 2.16 7.27 17.72
N THR A 101 1.14 6.92 16.97
CA THR A 101 0.66 5.55 16.88
C THR A 101 0.36 5.20 15.44
N GLY A 102 0.76 4.01 15.04
CA GLY A 102 0.51 3.51 13.70
C GLY A 102 -0.70 2.63 13.64
N PHE A 103 -1.26 2.51 12.45
CA PHE A 103 -2.43 1.67 12.20
C PHE A 103 -2.26 0.98 10.86
N ALA A 104 -2.83 -0.19 10.73
CA ALA A 104 -2.71 -0.96 9.50
C ALA A 104 -4.02 -1.62 9.12
N LEU A 105 -4.21 -1.78 7.83
CA LEU A 105 -5.33 -2.53 7.31
C LEU A 105 -4.82 -3.92 6.93
N ARG A 106 -5.52 -4.95 7.36
CA ARG A 106 -5.13 -6.33 7.09
C ARG A 106 -6.32 -7.14 6.63
N LYS A 107 -6.06 -8.21 5.91
CA LYS A 107 -7.11 -9.11 5.60
C LYS A 107 -7.37 -9.92 6.84
N GLU A 108 -8.64 -10.20 7.12
CA GLU A 108 -8.99 -10.89 8.34
C GLU A 108 -8.21 -12.21 8.45
N GLY A 109 -7.62 -12.46 9.58
CA GLY A 109 -6.86 -13.67 9.79
C GLY A 109 -5.43 -13.65 9.27
N GLN A 110 -4.99 -12.56 8.68
CA GLN A 110 -3.64 -12.49 8.17
C GLN A 110 -2.88 -11.39 8.86
N GLU A 111 -1.57 -11.54 8.93
CA GLU A 111 -0.77 -10.57 9.61
C GLU A 111 -0.07 -9.59 8.71
N GLN A 112 -0.22 -9.73 7.43
CA GLN A 112 0.44 -8.83 6.52
C GLN A 112 -0.30 -7.52 6.43
N ASN A 113 0.40 -6.41 6.56
CA ASN A 113 -0.22 -5.11 6.45
C ASN A 113 -0.42 -4.77 4.99
N LEU A 114 -1.67 -4.55 4.59
CA LEU A 114 -1.97 -4.17 3.22
C LEU A 114 -1.79 -2.67 3.01
N ALA A 115 -1.98 -1.91 4.05
CA ALA A 115 -1.80 -0.48 4.01
C ALA A 115 -1.53 0.00 5.43
N GLU A 116 -0.86 1.13 5.58
CA GLU A 116 -0.50 1.65 6.88
C GLU A 116 -0.67 3.15 6.92
N THR A 117 -0.99 3.67 8.08
CA THR A 117 -1.01 5.11 8.29
C THR A 117 -0.65 5.35 9.75
N SER A 118 -0.54 6.60 10.14
CA SER A 118 -0.22 6.91 11.52
C SER A 118 -0.78 8.27 11.91
N ILE A 119 -0.94 8.45 13.21
CA ILE A 119 -1.33 9.74 13.77
C ILE A 119 -0.16 10.18 14.63
N SER A 120 0.34 11.39 14.38
CA SER A 120 1.47 11.87 15.15
C SER A 120 0.95 12.69 16.31
N VAL A 121 1.59 12.55 17.46
CA VAL A 121 1.27 13.31 18.65
C VAL A 121 2.38 14.30 18.88
N SER A 122 2.02 15.54 19.09
CA SER A 122 3.01 16.57 19.38
C SER A 122 2.49 17.41 20.53
N TRP A 123 3.33 18.36 21.00
CA TRP A 123 2.95 19.21 22.12
C TRP A 123 3.60 20.57 21.97
#